data_158952e59f66d4fd7d20bc5acb21e17b
#
_entry.id   158952e59f66d4fd7d20bc5acb21e17b
#
_cell.length_a   1.000
_cell.length_b   1.000
_cell.length_c   1.000
_cell.angle_alpha   90.00
_cell.angle_beta   90.00
_cell.angle_gamma   90.00
#
_symmetry.space_group_name_H-M   'P 1'
#
loop_
_entity.id
_entity.type
_entity.pdbx_description
1 polymer ?
#
loop_
_entity_poly.entity_id
_entity_poly.type
_entity_poly.pdbx_seq_one_letter_code
_entity_poly.pdbx_strand_id
1 'polypeptide(L)'
;MTTANVTLFFVILLGTISFCLYDFNNMPFKENLKVSLVFGTIVGLIFYAGAFNYICETTATKDEIEWVTLPNDKVKLTSYQSPNKHYKVIKTLDQVTTDDQHWTGKLTVDGKSYTYDDLKLEGTGQKPLKISYGTVYRPAKIYGHLFYKGDVKGHVLKISY
;
A
#
# COMPACT_ATOMS: atom_id res chain seq x y z
N MET A 1 8.76 6.64 1.26
CA MET A 1 8.85 6.91 2.71
C MET A 1 8.27 8.29 2.97
N THR A 2 7.51 8.45 4.05
CA THR A 2 7.02 9.76 4.49
C THR A 2 8.10 10.52 5.27
N THR A 3 8.00 11.85 5.34
CA THR A 3 8.95 12.67 6.11
C THR A 3 9.04 12.24 7.57
N ALA A 4 7.89 11.90 8.20
CA ALA A 4 7.84 11.45 9.59
C ALA A 4 8.63 10.15 9.81
N ASN A 5 8.54 9.22 8.86
CA ASN A 5 9.26 7.94 8.91
C ASN A 5 10.78 8.15 8.76
N VAL A 6 11.19 9.03 7.85
CA VAL A 6 12.61 9.40 7.68
C VAL A 6 13.16 10.08 8.95
N THR A 7 12.38 10.97 9.55
CA THR A 7 12.77 11.64 10.80
C THR A 7 12.96 10.64 11.93
N LEU A 8 12.01 9.71 12.11
CA LEU A 8 12.12 8.64 13.12
C LEU A 8 13.39 7.82 12.95
N PHE A 9 13.71 7.45 11.71
CA PHE A 9 14.93 6.69 11.38
C PHE A 9 16.19 7.43 11.86
N PHE A 10 16.34 8.72 11.50
CA PHE A 10 17.51 9.50 11.87
C PHE A 10 17.60 9.75 13.38
N VAL A 11 16.48 10.00 14.06
CA VAL A 11 16.47 10.22 15.52
C VAL A 11 16.95 8.97 16.24
N ILE A 12 16.45 7.78 15.88
CA ILE A 12 16.88 6.53 16.52
C ILE A 12 18.34 6.25 16.19
N LEU A 13 18.77 6.40 14.93
CA LEU A 13 20.13 6.11 14.50
C LEU A 13 21.15 7.01 15.22
N LEU A 14 20.92 8.32 15.23
CA LEU A 14 21.80 9.27 15.90
C LEU A 14 21.82 9.06 17.42
N GLY A 15 20.66 8.78 18.02
CA GLY A 15 20.53 8.47 19.43
C GLY A 15 21.35 7.24 19.85
N THR A 16 21.26 6.15 19.07
CA THR A 16 22.03 4.91 19.37
C THR A 16 23.51 5.09 19.16
N ILE A 17 23.95 5.79 18.12
CA ILE A 17 25.38 6.09 17.91
C ILE A 17 25.90 6.96 19.06
N SER A 18 25.16 8.00 19.48
CA SER A 18 25.56 8.86 20.59
C SER A 18 25.63 8.10 21.92
N PHE A 19 24.69 7.21 22.17
CA PHE A 19 24.71 6.34 23.36
C PHE A 19 25.93 5.43 23.35
N CYS A 20 26.27 4.79 22.25
CA CYS A 20 27.44 3.95 22.11
C CYS A 20 28.75 4.74 22.30
N LEU A 21 28.82 5.98 21.81
CA LEU A 21 29.97 6.86 22.02
C LEU A 21 30.18 7.17 23.51
N TYR A 22 29.11 7.32 24.26
CA TYR A 22 29.17 7.53 25.70
C TYR A 22 29.57 6.26 26.45
N ASP A 23 28.98 5.13 26.11
CA ASP A 23 29.18 3.84 26.80
C ASP A 23 30.61 3.31 26.59
N PHE A 24 31.18 3.46 25.39
CA PHE A 24 32.55 3.04 25.07
C PHE A 24 33.65 4.08 25.37
N ASN A 25 33.36 5.06 26.23
CA ASN A 25 34.26 6.20 26.51
C ASN A 25 35.64 5.80 27.09
N ASN A 26 35.81 4.56 27.56
CA ASN A 26 37.10 4.06 28.06
C ASN A 26 38.10 3.65 26.95
N MET A 27 37.71 3.73 25.69
CA MET A 27 38.57 3.41 24.53
C MET A 27 39.23 4.67 23.96
N PRO A 28 40.37 4.55 23.25
CA PRO A 28 40.93 5.64 22.45
C PRO A 28 39.88 6.20 21.48
N PHE A 29 39.78 7.52 21.36
CA PHE A 29 38.69 8.18 20.61
C PHE A 29 38.48 7.63 19.19
N LYS A 30 39.54 7.33 18.42
CA LYS A 30 39.43 6.79 17.06
C LYS A 30 38.79 5.38 17.03
N GLU A 31 39.10 4.55 18.01
CA GLU A 31 38.57 3.20 18.13
C GLU A 31 37.14 3.24 18.62
N ASN A 32 36.86 4.06 19.65
CA ASN A 32 35.52 4.32 20.13
C ASN A 32 34.60 4.77 19.00
N LEU A 33 35.02 5.74 18.20
CA LEU A 33 34.24 6.24 17.07
C LEU A 33 33.90 5.14 16.05
N LYS A 34 34.86 4.29 15.67
CA LYS A 34 34.62 3.19 14.74
C LYS A 34 33.65 2.16 15.31
N VAL A 35 33.88 1.72 16.54
CA VAL A 35 33.01 0.72 17.20
C VAL A 35 31.61 1.30 17.38
N SER A 36 31.47 2.54 17.83
CA SER A 36 30.17 3.19 18.02
C SER A 36 29.41 3.40 16.72
N LEU A 37 30.08 3.73 15.63
CA LEU A 37 29.44 3.83 14.32
C LEU A 37 28.90 2.47 13.84
N VAL A 38 29.69 1.42 13.94
CA VAL A 38 29.27 0.09 13.47
C VAL A 38 28.18 -0.49 14.38
N PHE A 39 28.46 -0.57 15.68
CA PHE A 39 27.55 -1.15 16.66
C PHE A 39 26.28 -0.32 16.82
N GLY A 40 26.41 1.00 16.94
CA GLY A 40 25.29 1.93 17.04
C GLY A 40 24.38 1.91 15.79
N THR A 41 24.96 1.68 14.60
CA THR A 41 24.15 1.53 13.38
C THR A 41 23.36 0.22 13.41
N ILE A 42 23.98 -0.89 13.77
CA ILE A 42 23.29 -2.20 13.85
C ILE A 42 22.15 -2.15 14.88
N VAL A 43 22.46 -1.67 16.08
CA VAL A 43 21.48 -1.53 17.16
C VAL A 43 20.36 -0.55 16.76
N GLY A 44 20.73 0.57 16.15
CA GLY A 44 19.80 1.58 15.66
C GLY A 44 18.81 1.02 14.61
N LEU A 45 19.28 0.18 13.70
CA LEU A 45 18.42 -0.48 12.71
C LEU A 45 17.42 -1.45 13.39
N ILE A 46 17.86 -2.20 14.40
CA ILE A 46 16.97 -3.10 15.15
C ILE A 46 15.89 -2.31 15.90
N PHE A 47 16.29 -1.25 16.61
CA PHE A 47 15.34 -0.39 17.32
C PHE A 47 14.38 0.33 16.37
N TYR A 48 14.88 0.81 15.21
CA TYR A 48 14.04 1.41 14.20
C TYR A 48 13.00 0.42 13.67
N ALA A 49 13.39 -0.81 13.32
CA ALA A 49 12.47 -1.83 12.83
C ALA A 49 11.39 -2.15 13.88
N GLY A 50 11.76 -2.28 15.15
CA GLY A 50 10.81 -2.51 16.25
C GLY A 50 9.85 -1.33 16.44
N ALA A 51 10.37 -0.11 16.50
CA ALA A 51 9.56 1.10 16.64
C ALA A 51 8.64 1.32 15.43
N PHE A 52 9.14 1.09 14.22
CA PHE A 52 8.36 1.20 13.00
C PHE A 52 7.17 0.24 13.01
N ASN A 53 7.41 -1.05 13.29
CA ASN A 53 6.35 -2.07 13.35
C ASN A 53 5.33 -1.73 14.44
N TYR A 54 5.77 -1.37 15.64
CA TYR A 54 4.91 -0.97 16.74
C TYR A 54 4.00 0.22 16.37
N ILE A 55 4.58 1.26 15.75
CA ILE A 55 3.81 2.42 15.30
C ILE A 55 2.81 2.00 14.22
N CYS A 56 3.22 1.21 13.23
CA CYS A 56 2.33 0.76 12.16
C CYS A 56 1.14 -0.04 12.71
N GLU A 57 1.35 -0.91 13.68
CA GLU A 57 0.28 -1.70 14.30
C GLU A 57 -0.67 -0.85 15.15
N THR A 58 -0.12 0.05 15.98
CA THR A 58 -0.92 0.82 16.94
C THR A 58 -1.65 2.00 16.30
N THR A 59 -1.14 2.53 15.17
CA THR A 59 -1.72 3.69 14.47
C THR A 59 -2.38 3.33 13.15
N ALA A 60 -2.55 2.03 12.84
CA ALA A 60 -3.25 1.57 11.65
C ALA A 60 -4.70 2.09 11.65
N THR A 61 -5.10 2.68 10.53
CA THR A 61 -6.46 3.18 10.33
C THR A 61 -7.32 2.16 9.57
N LYS A 62 -8.56 2.53 9.24
CA LYS A 62 -9.41 1.76 8.34
C LYS A 62 -8.79 1.69 6.95
N ASP A 63 -9.17 0.65 6.19
CA ASP A 63 -8.73 0.49 4.81
C ASP A 63 -9.18 1.71 3.98
N GLU A 64 -8.25 2.24 3.20
CA GLU A 64 -8.45 3.37 2.28
C GLU A 64 -8.28 2.89 0.84
N ILE A 65 -9.00 3.52 -0.09
CA ILE A 65 -8.93 3.17 -1.50
C ILE A 65 -8.43 4.39 -2.28
N GLU A 66 -7.33 4.21 -2.96
CA GLU A 66 -6.81 5.20 -3.91
C GLU A 66 -7.35 4.89 -5.31
N TRP A 67 -8.15 5.82 -5.84
CA TRP A 67 -8.83 5.65 -7.12
C TRP A 67 -8.08 6.28 -8.28
N VAL A 68 -7.96 5.53 -9.37
CA VAL A 68 -7.46 6.00 -10.67
C VAL A 68 -8.60 5.84 -11.69
N THR A 69 -8.96 6.92 -12.37
CA THR A 69 -9.96 6.85 -13.45
C THR A 69 -9.30 6.32 -14.73
N LEU A 70 -9.94 5.34 -15.35
CA LEU A 70 -9.50 4.74 -16.60
C LEU A 70 -10.32 5.27 -17.79
N PRO A 71 -9.71 5.38 -18.98
CA PRO A 71 -10.44 5.76 -20.20
C PRO A 71 -11.39 4.63 -20.62
N ASN A 72 -12.68 4.92 -20.76
CA ASN A 72 -13.73 3.93 -21.01
C ASN A 72 -13.58 3.19 -22.34
N ASP A 73 -13.11 3.89 -23.37
CA ASP A 73 -12.92 3.39 -24.74
C ASP A 73 -11.77 2.37 -24.85
N LYS A 74 -10.86 2.38 -23.88
CA LYS A 74 -9.64 1.54 -23.86
C LYS A 74 -9.70 0.37 -22.90
N VAL A 75 -10.78 0.24 -22.13
CA VAL A 75 -10.95 -0.81 -21.13
C VAL A 75 -11.68 -2.00 -21.73
N LYS A 76 -11.07 -3.17 -21.61
CA LYS A 76 -11.66 -4.47 -21.96
C LYS A 76 -11.55 -5.41 -20.78
N LEU A 77 -12.68 -5.94 -20.33
CA LEU A 77 -12.71 -7.06 -19.37
C LEU A 77 -12.45 -8.35 -20.13
N THR A 78 -11.41 -9.06 -19.76
CA THR A 78 -11.05 -10.32 -20.43
C THR A 78 -11.69 -11.53 -19.75
N SER A 79 -11.76 -11.54 -18.45
CA SER A 79 -12.42 -12.61 -17.68
C SER A 79 -12.55 -12.18 -16.22
N TYR A 80 -13.53 -12.75 -15.53
CA TYR A 80 -13.61 -12.71 -14.08
C TYR A 80 -14.23 -13.97 -13.53
N GLN A 81 -13.98 -14.21 -12.25
CA GLN A 81 -14.38 -15.39 -11.52
C GLN A 81 -15.23 -14.97 -10.33
N SER A 82 -16.36 -15.65 -10.13
CA SER A 82 -17.12 -15.49 -8.91
C SER A 82 -16.49 -16.28 -7.75
N PRO A 83 -16.85 -15.95 -6.50
CA PRO A 83 -16.45 -16.74 -5.32
C PRO A 83 -16.80 -18.23 -5.44
N ASN A 84 -17.80 -18.58 -6.23
CA ASN A 84 -18.27 -19.94 -6.46
C ASN A 84 -17.51 -20.65 -7.61
N LYS A 85 -16.38 -20.14 -8.06
CA LYS A 85 -15.55 -20.68 -9.16
C LYS A 85 -16.24 -20.75 -10.54
N HIS A 86 -17.29 -19.95 -10.75
CA HIS A 86 -17.85 -19.79 -12.08
C HIS A 86 -17.02 -18.76 -12.87
N TYR A 87 -16.80 -19.06 -14.14
CA TYR A 87 -16.05 -18.19 -15.04
C TYR A 87 -16.99 -17.59 -16.09
N LYS A 88 -16.88 -16.30 -16.30
CA LYS A 88 -17.56 -15.56 -17.36
C LYS A 88 -16.55 -14.72 -18.10
N VAL A 89 -16.57 -14.75 -19.41
CA VAL A 89 -15.75 -13.89 -20.25
C VAL A 89 -16.63 -12.76 -20.77
N ILE A 90 -16.24 -11.53 -20.47
CA ILE A 90 -16.92 -10.33 -20.94
C ILE A 90 -16.01 -9.62 -21.93
N LYS A 91 -16.50 -9.46 -23.14
CA LYS A 91 -15.75 -8.82 -24.22
C LYS A 91 -15.91 -7.31 -24.22
N THR A 92 -17.05 -6.81 -23.76
CA THR A 92 -17.40 -5.38 -23.74
C THR A 92 -18.07 -5.04 -22.41
N LEU A 93 -17.89 -3.80 -21.95
CA LEU A 93 -18.35 -3.35 -20.63
C LEU A 93 -19.88 -3.29 -20.49
N ASP A 94 -20.59 -3.14 -21.59
CA ASP A 94 -22.04 -3.17 -21.65
C ASP A 94 -22.66 -4.53 -21.31
N GLN A 95 -21.85 -5.59 -21.31
CA GLN A 95 -22.27 -6.95 -20.90
C GLN A 95 -22.17 -7.17 -19.40
N VAL A 96 -21.65 -6.22 -18.62
CA VAL A 96 -21.55 -6.31 -17.16
C VAL A 96 -22.94 -6.09 -16.55
N THR A 97 -23.34 -6.98 -15.66
CA THR A 97 -24.64 -6.94 -14.97
C THR A 97 -24.45 -6.87 -13.46
N THR A 98 -25.53 -6.62 -12.72
CA THR A 98 -25.51 -6.61 -11.25
C THR A 98 -25.08 -7.93 -10.64
N ASP A 99 -25.33 -9.04 -11.35
CA ASP A 99 -24.92 -10.37 -10.90
C ASP A 99 -23.39 -10.56 -10.91
N ASP A 100 -22.69 -9.67 -11.58
CA ASP A 100 -21.24 -9.69 -11.68
C ASP A 100 -20.53 -8.95 -10.52
N GLN A 101 -21.28 -8.35 -9.60
CA GLN A 101 -20.72 -7.71 -8.40
C GLN A 101 -19.96 -8.74 -7.54
N HIS A 102 -18.92 -8.28 -6.88
CA HIS A 102 -18.03 -9.09 -6.05
C HIS A 102 -17.26 -10.19 -6.80
N TRP A 103 -17.17 -10.10 -8.11
CA TRP A 103 -16.32 -11.01 -8.89
C TRP A 103 -14.88 -10.51 -8.91
N THR A 104 -13.96 -11.47 -8.94
CA THR A 104 -12.54 -11.21 -9.20
C THR A 104 -12.24 -11.38 -10.68
N GLY A 105 -11.20 -10.74 -11.18
CA GLY A 105 -10.86 -10.93 -12.58
C GLY A 105 -9.68 -10.10 -13.09
N LYS A 106 -9.67 -9.97 -14.42
CA LYS A 106 -8.66 -9.20 -15.14
C LYS A 106 -9.32 -8.22 -16.08
N LEU A 107 -8.75 -7.03 -16.16
CA LEU A 107 -9.07 -6.05 -17.19
C LEU A 107 -7.82 -5.69 -17.97
N THR A 108 -7.98 -5.30 -19.21
CA THR A 108 -6.89 -4.80 -20.05
C THR A 108 -7.18 -3.36 -20.44
N VAL A 109 -6.19 -2.49 -20.25
CA VAL A 109 -6.24 -1.08 -20.63
C VAL A 109 -4.97 -0.75 -21.39
N ASP A 110 -5.09 -0.29 -22.63
CA ASP A 110 -3.96 0.04 -23.51
C ASP A 110 -2.89 -1.09 -23.57
N GLY A 111 -3.34 -2.35 -23.63
CA GLY A 111 -2.45 -3.52 -23.66
C GLY A 111 -1.83 -3.91 -22.31
N LYS A 112 -2.05 -3.15 -21.24
CA LYS A 112 -1.64 -3.51 -19.88
C LYS A 112 -2.74 -4.27 -19.18
N SER A 113 -2.39 -5.35 -18.51
CA SER A 113 -3.32 -6.17 -17.74
C SER A 113 -3.29 -5.78 -16.26
N TYR A 114 -4.48 -5.65 -15.67
CA TYR A 114 -4.71 -5.37 -14.26
C TYR A 114 -5.59 -6.47 -13.68
N THR A 115 -5.31 -6.88 -12.47
CA THR A 115 -6.17 -7.79 -11.70
C THR A 115 -7.00 -6.99 -10.72
N TYR A 116 -8.23 -7.44 -10.43
CA TYR A 116 -9.05 -6.90 -9.36
C TYR A 116 -9.66 -8.05 -8.56
N ASP A 117 -9.87 -7.80 -7.29
CA ASP A 117 -10.37 -8.76 -6.31
C ASP A 117 -11.85 -8.55 -6.03
N ASP A 118 -12.38 -7.39 -6.39
CA ASP A 118 -13.78 -7.03 -6.20
C ASP A 118 -14.24 -6.11 -7.34
N LEU A 119 -15.46 -6.32 -7.84
CA LEU A 119 -16.12 -5.50 -8.83
C LEU A 119 -17.34 -4.80 -8.20
N LYS A 120 -17.37 -3.47 -8.26
CA LYS A 120 -18.48 -2.64 -7.76
C LYS A 120 -19.18 -1.94 -8.90
N LEU A 121 -20.50 -2.03 -8.91
CA LEU A 121 -21.36 -1.32 -9.84
C LEU A 121 -22.09 -0.20 -9.11
N GLU A 122 -22.07 1.00 -9.68
CA GLU A 122 -22.79 2.16 -9.15
C GLU A 122 -23.70 2.77 -10.21
N GLY A 123 -24.94 3.03 -9.83
CA GLY A 123 -25.95 3.59 -10.72
C GLY A 123 -26.67 2.54 -11.54
N THR A 124 -27.59 3.02 -12.39
CA THR A 124 -28.39 2.22 -13.31
C THR A 124 -28.32 2.86 -14.69
N GLY A 125 -27.75 2.19 -15.66
CA GLY A 125 -27.60 2.70 -17.02
C GLY A 125 -27.21 1.61 -17.99
N GLN A 126 -27.39 1.88 -19.28
CA GLN A 126 -26.99 0.93 -20.33
C GLN A 126 -25.53 1.07 -20.76
N LYS A 127 -24.91 2.21 -20.46
CA LYS A 127 -23.51 2.46 -20.83
C LYS A 127 -22.72 2.98 -19.63
N PRO A 128 -21.53 2.43 -19.37
CA PRO A 128 -20.67 2.93 -18.31
C PRO A 128 -20.21 4.35 -18.61
N LEU A 129 -20.44 5.26 -17.65
CA LEU A 129 -20.01 6.65 -17.70
C LEU A 129 -18.58 6.80 -17.24
N LYS A 130 -18.20 6.04 -16.20
CA LYS A 130 -16.89 6.15 -15.58
C LYS A 130 -16.41 4.80 -15.08
N ILE A 131 -15.14 4.50 -15.33
CA ILE A 131 -14.45 3.33 -14.83
C ILE A 131 -13.32 3.79 -13.94
N SER A 132 -13.24 3.24 -12.75
CA SER A 132 -12.20 3.56 -11.78
C SER A 132 -11.56 2.29 -11.24
N TYR A 133 -10.24 2.30 -11.16
CA TYR A 133 -9.46 1.22 -10.56
C TYR A 133 -8.94 1.70 -9.22
N GLY A 134 -9.27 0.98 -8.17
CA GLY A 134 -8.93 1.31 -6.79
C GLY A 134 -7.87 0.36 -6.23
N THR A 135 -6.86 0.91 -5.60
CA THR A 135 -5.89 0.14 -4.81
C THR A 135 -6.25 0.28 -3.34
N VAL A 136 -6.49 -0.85 -2.68
CA VAL A 136 -6.85 -0.92 -1.25
C VAL A 136 -5.60 -1.08 -0.42
N TYR A 137 -5.44 -0.24 0.60
CA TYR A 137 -4.32 -0.30 1.53
C TYR A 137 -4.78 0.14 2.92
N ARG A 138 -4.03 -0.24 3.96
CA ARG A 138 -4.31 0.19 5.34
C ARG A 138 -3.18 1.10 5.82
N PRO A 139 -3.38 2.42 5.81
CA PRO A 139 -2.35 3.35 6.23
C PRO A 139 -2.22 3.40 7.76
N ALA A 140 -1.01 3.71 8.22
CA ALA A 140 -0.75 4.14 9.58
C ALA A 140 -0.64 5.67 9.60
N LYS A 141 -1.37 6.32 10.52
CA LYS A 141 -1.42 7.79 10.64
C LYS A 141 -1.10 8.22 12.06
N ILE A 142 -0.23 9.24 12.20
CA ILE A 142 0.09 9.89 13.48
C ILE A 142 -0.51 11.29 13.45
N TYR A 143 -1.38 11.62 14.40
CA TYR A 143 -2.12 12.88 14.45
C TYR A 143 -2.79 13.26 13.12
N GLY A 144 -3.36 12.25 12.40
CA GLY A 144 -3.99 12.45 11.10
C GLY A 144 -3.04 12.54 9.90
N HIS A 145 -1.73 12.62 10.11
CA HIS A 145 -0.72 12.64 9.05
C HIS A 145 -0.27 11.22 8.67
N LEU A 146 -0.10 10.99 7.38
CA LEU A 146 0.34 9.69 6.87
C LEU A 146 1.78 9.40 7.35
N PHE A 147 1.93 8.36 8.16
CA PHE A 147 3.22 7.83 8.58
C PHE A 147 3.71 6.73 7.62
N TYR A 148 2.83 5.79 7.32
CA TYR A 148 3.11 4.69 6.39
C TYR A 148 1.86 4.38 5.57
N LYS A 149 2.01 4.20 4.26
CA LYS A 149 0.88 3.92 3.36
C LYS A 149 0.27 2.54 3.59
N GLY A 150 1.05 1.62 4.11
CA GLY A 150 0.66 0.21 4.22
C GLY A 150 0.90 -0.58 2.94
N ASP A 151 0.81 -1.88 3.04
CA ASP A 151 0.90 -2.78 1.90
C ASP A 151 -0.43 -2.81 1.14
N VAL A 152 -0.35 -3.11 -0.15
CA VAL A 152 -1.54 -3.31 -0.98
C VAL A 152 -2.25 -4.57 -0.52
N LYS A 153 -3.51 -4.43 -0.12
CA LYS A 153 -4.37 -5.54 0.34
C LYS A 153 -5.20 -6.15 -0.78
N GLY A 154 -5.44 -5.37 -1.82
CA GLY A 154 -6.24 -5.80 -2.95
C GLY A 154 -6.56 -4.66 -3.89
N HIS A 155 -7.32 -4.98 -4.90
CA HIS A 155 -7.73 -4.04 -5.95
C HIS A 155 -9.23 -4.14 -6.19
N VAL A 156 -9.86 -2.99 -6.40
CA VAL A 156 -11.29 -2.89 -6.66
C VAL A 156 -11.51 -2.22 -8.01
N LEU A 157 -12.30 -2.86 -8.86
CA LEU A 157 -12.80 -2.24 -10.10
C LEU A 157 -14.19 -1.66 -9.84
N LYS A 158 -14.38 -0.39 -10.13
CA LYS A 158 -15.63 0.33 -9.99
C LYS A 158 -16.11 0.80 -11.35
N ILE A 159 -17.34 0.45 -11.71
CA ILE A 159 -18.01 0.88 -12.92
C ILE A 159 -19.23 1.69 -12.51
N SER A 160 -19.29 2.97 -12.91
CA SER A 160 -20.43 3.86 -12.68
C SER A 160 -21.18 4.05 -13.99
N TYR A 161 -22.51 3.90 -13.94
CA TYR A 161 -23.44 4.04 -15.06
C TYR A 161 -24.17 5.35 -15.02
#